data_5f833ce29595731d3f49906d85a9b84d
#
_entry.id   5f833ce29595731d3f49906d85a9b84d
#
_cell.length_a   1.000
_cell.length_b   1.000
_cell.length_c   1.000
_cell.angle_alpha   90.00
_cell.angle_beta   90.00
_cell.angle_gamma   90.00
#
_symmetry.space_group_name_H-M   'P 1'
#
loop_
_entity.id
_entity.type
_entity.pdbx_description
1 polymer ?
#
loop_
_entity_poly.entity_id
_entity_poly.type
_entity_poly.pdbx_seq_one_letter_code
_entity_poly.pdbx_strand_id
1 'polypeptide(L)'
;MTTHNAFKTILVTFFIVVGFYSCEKEFATVAASGIVDTTAVNFKSTYSKYIIRSKTLKLNPVQSNNLPIALIGNYNNPEFGSYNTEFVTQLRPSQFNPVFADTLENLTIDKVILSIPYFSNEIETLESGETIYELDSIIGNKENNSNYNSINISVFESNYFIRDYDPSANEPNVGQKYYTNKSNGNSNISDLELQKELLLEINDLYPNPSEIQIRDQENDSIIDRKSPRIYVEFDNLEYWRTKIIEKQGEQELANINNFNNYFRGLYFKVTSDSDQGFIATINTNQADIEIQYSVKSNVGSADESVTKKTYNLNLSGNKINFYNNALNIPDNDNNTMSISGTDGSIGVLELFSDEMIEHPFDDNLPDIS
;
A
#
# COMPACT_ATOMS: atom_id res chain seq x y z
N MET A 1 -8.51 -0.25 -78.50
CA MET A 1 -8.01 -0.91 -77.25
C MET A 1 -8.43 -0.19 -75.96
N THR A 2 -9.39 0.73 -76.02
CA THR A 2 -9.79 1.61 -74.92
C THR A 2 -11.16 1.26 -74.28
N THR A 3 -12.04 0.58 -75.00
CA THR A 3 -13.38 0.27 -74.51
C THR A 3 -13.45 -0.89 -73.54
N HIS A 4 -12.51 -1.85 -73.63
CA HIS A 4 -12.48 -3.05 -72.78
C HIS A 4 -11.95 -2.73 -71.35
N ASN A 5 -11.05 -1.76 -71.23
CA ASN A 5 -10.54 -1.34 -69.91
C ASN A 5 -11.55 -0.44 -69.17
N ALA A 6 -12.28 0.39 -69.89
CA ALA A 6 -13.35 1.22 -69.28
C ALA A 6 -14.49 0.34 -68.70
N PHE A 7 -14.87 -0.74 -69.39
CA PHE A 7 -15.88 -1.66 -68.89
C PHE A 7 -15.45 -2.40 -67.65
N LYS A 8 -14.15 -2.84 -67.59
CA LYS A 8 -13.59 -3.46 -66.38
C LYS A 8 -13.55 -2.50 -65.16
N THR A 9 -13.20 -1.25 -65.39
CA THR A 9 -13.15 -0.24 -64.34
C THR A 9 -14.57 0.06 -63.81
N ILE A 10 -15.56 0.19 -64.69
CA ILE A 10 -16.94 0.37 -64.27
C ILE A 10 -17.48 -0.82 -63.49
N LEU A 11 -17.16 -2.06 -63.91
CA LEU A 11 -17.59 -3.27 -63.24
C LEU A 11 -16.99 -3.38 -61.83
N VAL A 12 -15.68 -3.08 -61.67
CA VAL A 12 -15.02 -3.07 -60.34
C VAL A 12 -15.59 -2.00 -59.44
N THR A 13 -15.81 -0.79 -59.95
CA THR A 13 -16.42 0.28 -59.15
C THR A 13 -17.86 -0.06 -58.72
N PHE A 14 -18.63 -0.71 -59.57
CA PHE A 14 -19.97 -1.18 -59.24
C PHE A 14 -19.97 -2.22 -58.12
N PHE A 15 -19.02 -3.20 -58.13
CA PHE A 15 -18.87 -4.20 -57.07
C PHE A 15 -18.41 -3.56 -55.76
N ILE A 16 -17.56 -2.53 -55.79
CA ILE A 16 -17.15 -1.81 -54.60
C ILE A 16 -18.34 -1.06 -53.98
N VAL A 17 -19.14 -0.38 -54.77
CA VAL A 17 -20.33 0.38 -54.31
C VAL A 17 -21.39 -0.57 -53.74
N VAL A 18 -21.63 -1.74 -54.36
CA VAL A 18 -22.57 -2.74 -53.85
C VAL A 18 -22.07 -3.37 -52.56
N GLY A 19 -20.73 -3.52 -52.39
CA GLY A 19 -20.13 -4.05 -51.16
C GLY A 19 -20.32 -3.13 -49.95
N PHE A 20 -20.42 -1.82 -50.14
CA PHE A 20 -20.67 -0.89 -49.04
C PHE A 20 -22.16 -0.77 -48.66
N TYR A 21 -23.09 -1.24 -49.47
CA TYR A 21 -24.52 -1.27 -49.15
C TYR A 21 -24.98 -2.52 -48.38
N SER A 22 -24.05 -3.44 -48.11
CA SER A 22 -24.41 -4.75 -47.54
C SER A 22 -24.04 -4.89 -46.03
N CYS A 23 -23.94 -3.81 -45.28
CA CYS A 23 -23.76 -4.01 -43.86
C CYS A 23 -24.25 -2.81 -43.03
N GLU A 24 -25.54 -2.69 -42.92
CA GLU A 24 -26.19 -2.07 -41.76
C GLU A 24 -27.52 -2.80 -41.51
N LYS A 25 -27.40 -3.99 -40.92
CA LYS A 25 -28.46 -4.44 -40.04
C LYS A 25 -27.99 -4.16 -38.64
N GLU A 26 -28.53 -3.12 -38.05
CA GLU A 26 -28.48 -2.89 -36.62
C GLU A 26 -28.91 -4.16 -35.91
N PHE A 27 -27.96 -4.82 -35.22
CA PHE A 27 -28.25 -5.90 -34.29
C PHE A 27 -29.00 -5.39 -33.05
N ALA A 28 -29.37 -4.13 -33.01
CA ALA A 28 -29.98 -3.46 -31.86
C ALA A 28 -31.49 -3.54 -31.76
N THR A 29 -32.19 -4.08 -32.76
CA THR A 29 -33.64 -4.17 -32.73
C THR A 29 -34.20 -5.53 -33.14
N VAL A 30 -33.60 -6.60 -32.66
CA VAL A 30 -34.39 -7.78 -32.44
C VAL A 30 -35.08 -7.59 -31.10
N ALA A 31 -36.10 -6.76 -31.06
CA ALA A 31 -37.07 -6.81 -30.00
C ALA A 31 -37.46 -8.30 -29.85
N ALA A 32 -37.28 -8.86 -28.67
CA ALA A 32 -37.64 -10.24 -28.39
C ALA A 32 -39.08 -10.58 -28.72
N SER A 33 -39.92 -9.57 -28.97
CA SER A 33 -41.27 -9.66 -29.48
C SER A 33 -41.42 -10.14 -30.94
N GLY A 34 -40.36 -10.13 -31.75
CA GLY A 34 -40.42 -10.55 -33.16
C GLY A 34 -39.93 -12.01 -33.39
N ILE A 35 -39.31 -12.65 -32.44
CA ILE A 35 -38.76 -14.01 -32.61
C ILE A 35 -39.59 -15.06 -31.86
N VAL A 36 -40.34 -14.66 -30.85
CA VAL A 36 -41.18 -15.58 -30.08
C VAL A 36 -42.64 -15.23 -30.43
N ASP A 37 -43.27 -16.11 -31.17
CA ASP A 37 -44.72 -16.09 -31.32
C ASP A 37 -45.34 -16.22 -29.92
N THR A 38 -45.76 -15.11 -29.35
CA THR A 38 -46.32 -15.05 -27.98
C THR A 38 -47.63 -15.86 -27.86
N THR A 39 -48.18 -16.31 -29.00
CA THR A 39 -49.34 -17.19 -29.02
C THR A 39 -48.95 -18.69 -28.99
N ALA A 40 -47.71 -19.04 -29.34
CA ALA A 40 -47.23 -20.41 -29.41
C ALA A 40 -46.50 -20.89 -28.14
N VAL A 41 -46.10 -20.00 -27.25
CA VAL A 41 -45.36 -20.32 -26.03
C VAL A 41 -46.10 -19.79 -24.82
N ASN A 42 -46.67 -20.66 -24.01
CA ASN A 42 -47.36 -20.32 -22.75
C ASN A 42 -46.39 -19.76 -21.69
N PHE A 43 -45.50 -18.81 -22.03
CA PHE A 43 -44.71 -18.09 -21.07
C PHE A 43 -45.51 -16.89 -20.58
N LYS A 44 -46.17 -17.06 -19.44
CA LYS A 44 -46.60 -15.92 -18.66
C LYS A 44 -45.37 -15.38 -17.94
N SER A 45 -44.80 -14.25 -18.41
CA SER A 45 -43.82 -13.55 -17.62
C SER A 45 -44.54 -12.88 -16.45
N THR A 46 -44.34 -13.39 -15.28
CA THR A 46 -44.82 -12.78 -14.04
C THR A 46 -43.65 -11.98 -13.44
N TYR A 47 -43.82 -10.68 -13.31
CA TYR A 47 -42.86 -9.84 -12.60
C TYR A 47 -43.13 -10.02 -11.10
N SER A 48 -42.10 -10.48 -10.36
CA SER A 48 -42.16 -10.54 -8.90
C SER A 48 -41.27 -9.45 -8.35
N LYS A 49 -41.80 -8.61 -7.50
CA LYS A 49 -41.04 -7.62 -6.75
C LYS A 49 -40.60 -8.25 -5.44
N TYR A 50 -39.31 -8.22 -5.18
CA TYR A 50 -38.75 -8.68 -3.91
C TYR A 50 -38.19 -7.50 -3.14
N ILE A 51 -38.33 -7.52 -1.84
CA ILE A 51 -37.63 -6.57 -0.98
C ILE A 51 -36.16 -6.96 -0.93
N ILE A 52 -35.29 -6.01 -1.21
CA ILE A 52 -33.87 -6.11 -0.96
C ILE A 52 -33.64 -5.38 0.37
N ARG A 53 -33.16 -6.12 1.37
CA ARG A 53 -32.72 -5.51 2.63
C ARG A 53 -31.22 -5.30 2.57
N SER A 54 -30.79 -4.13 2.98
CA SER A 54 -29.37 -3.82 3.17
C SER A 54 -29.06 -3.57 4.62
N LYS A 55 -27.91 -4.02 5.06
CA LYS A 55 -27.41 -3.73 6.41
C LYS A 55 -25.90 -3.55 6.39
N THR A 56 -25.41 -2.73 7.30
CA THR A 56 -24.00 -2.57 7.59
C THR A 56 -23.61 -3.49 8.74
N LEU A 57 -22.55 -4.26 8.58
CA LEU A 57 -21.98 -5.05 9.66
C LEU A 57 -20.60 -4.50 9.98
N LYS A 58 -20.39 -4.13 11.25
CA LYS A 58 -19.05 -3.80 11.75
C LYS A 58 -18.19 -5.05 11.73
N LEU A 59 -16.98 -4.93 11.21
CA LEU A 59 -16.01 -6.01 11.23
C LEU A 59 -15.39 -6.15 12.62
N ASN A 60 -15.09 -7.38 12.98
CA ASN A 60 -14.16 -7.69 14.06
C ASN A 60 -12.72 -7.54 13.52
N PRO A 61 -11.69 -7.62 14.39
CA PRO A 61 -10.31 -7.57 13.94
C PRO A 61 -10.07 -8.51 12.76
N VAL A 62 -9.50 -7.98 11.68
CA VAL A 62 -9.21 -8.71 10.46
C VAL A 62 -7.75 -9.12 10.38
N GLN A 63 -7.44 -10.18 9.64
CA GLN A 63 -6.06 -10.58 9.41
C GLN A 63 -5.33 -9.51 8.61
N SER A 64 -4.17 -9.07 9.09
CA SER A 64 -3.42 -7.93 8.56
C SER A 64 -1.94 -8.17 8.31
N ASN A 65 -1.48 -9.42 8.45
CA ASN A 65 -0.06 -9.73 8.20
C ASN A 65 0.22 -10.00 6.72
N ASN A 66 1.46 -9.69 6.34
CA ASN A 66 2.03 -9.95 5.01
C ASN A 66 1.24 -9.35 3.84
N LEU A 67 0.52 -8.27 4.07
CA LEU A 67 -0.07 -7.47 3.01
C LEU A 67 1.05 -6.81 2.18
N PRO A 68 0.84 -6.58 0.86
CA PRO A 68 1.86 -5.98 0.00
C PRO A 68 2.21 -4.54 0.38
N ILE A 69 1.34 -3.90 1.14
CA ILE A 69 1.45 -2.50 1.58
C ILE A 69 1.35 -2.42 3.10
N ALA A 70 1.82 -1.32 3.67
CA ALA A 70 1.50 -0.92 5.03
C ALA A 70 0.78 0.43 5.03
N LEU A 71 -0.05 0.64 6.05
CA LEU A 71 -0.70 1.93 6.31
C LEU A 71 -0.05 2.57 7.52
N ILE A 72 0.20 3.87 7.43
CA ILE A 72 0.73 4.65 8.55
C ILE A 72 0.05 6.01 8.63
N GLY A 73 -0.37 6.39 9.81
CA GLY A 73 -0.97 7.70 10.04
C GLY A 73 -2.21 7.66 10.89
N ASN A 74 -2.79 8.82 11.09
CA ASN A 74 -4.09 8.99 11.73
C ASN A 74 -4.96 9.95 10.91
N TYR A 75 -6.25 9.70 10.91
CA TYR A 75 -7.22 10.52 10.21
C TYR A 75 -8.59 10.41 10.86
N ASN A 76 -9.22 11.53 11.14
CA ASN A 76 -10.60 11.56 11.61
C ASN A 76 -11.54 11.84 10.43
N ASN A 77 -12.28 10.80 10.04
CA ASN A 77 -13.33 10.93 9.05
C ASN A 77 -14.60 11.45 9.73
N PRO A 78 -15.23 12.54 9.19
CA PRO A 78 -16.44 13.12 9.80
C PRO A 78 -17.62 12.16 9.92
N GLU A 79 -17.70 11.16 9.02
CA GLU A 79 -18.82 10.20 8.98
C GLU A 79 -18.52 8.93 9.78
N PHE A 80 -17.29 8.42 9.67
CA PHE A 80 -16.90 7.11 10.20
C PHE A 80 -16.08 7.17 11.49
N GLY A 81 -15.57 8.34 11.88
CA GLY A 81 -14.74 8.49 13.09
C GLY A 81 -13.25 8.34 12.82
N SER A 82 -12.48 8.06 13.88
CA SER A 82 -11.02 8.12 13.83
C SER A 82 -10.39 6.81 13.40
N TYR A 83 -9.45 6.92 12.48
CA TYR A 83 -8.53 5.86 12.04
C TYR A 83 -7.14 6.15 12.58
N ASN A 84 -6.51 5.17 13.21
CA ASN A 84 -5.11 5.22 13.60
C ASN A 84 -4.43 3.94 13.13
N THR A 85 -3.44 4.08 12.26
CA THR A 85 -2.78 2.96 11.59
C THR A 85 -1.28 2.96 11.89
N GLU A 86 -0.81 1.82 12.36
CA GLU A 86 0.57 1.55 12.76
C GLU A 86 1.03 0.24 12.14
N PHE A 87 2.33 -0.01 12.08
CA PHE A 87 2.80 -1.32 11.63
C PHE A 87 4.12 -1.73 12.28
N VAL A 88 4.34 -3.03 12.34
CA VAL A 88 5.61 -3.65 12.70
C VAL A 88 6.13 -4.46 11.52
N THR A 89 7.43 -4.41 11.25
CA THR A 89 8.06 -5.14 10.14
C THR A 89 9.41 -5.70 10.54
N GLN A 90 9.73 -6.90 10.06
CA GLN A 90 11.08 -7.43 10.09
C GLN A 90 11.93 -6.77 9.02
N LEU A 91 13.21 -6.69 9.28
CA LEU A 91 14.20 -6.20 8.32
C LEU A 91 14.87 -7.37 7.60
N ARG A 92 15.36 -7.09 6.41
CA ARG A 92 16.16 -8.03 5.61
C ARG A 92 17.47 -7.38 5.19
N PRO A 93 18.61 -7.88 5.69
CA PRO A 93 19.93 -7.43 5.21
C PRO A 93 20.07 -7.57 3.71
N SER A 94 20.68 -6.58 3.06
CA SER A 94 20.98 -6.62 1.63
C SER A 94 22.02 -7.70 1.28
N GLN A 95 22.88 -8.03 2.25
CA GLN A 95 23.89 -9.06 2.14
C GLN A 95 24.09 -9.75 3.50
N PHE A 96 24.21 -11.08 3.49
CA PHE A 96 24.63 -11.87 4.66
C PHE A 96 26.15 -12.05 4.67
N ASN A 97 26.71 -12.26 5.86
CA ASN A 97 28.15 -12.30 6.11
C ASN A 97 28.87 -11.10 5.48
N PRO A 98 28.44 -9.86 5.74
CA PRO A 98 29.07 -8.70 5.15
C PRO A 98 30.50 -8.53 5.67
N VAL A 99 31.38 -8.03 4.79
CA VAL A 99 32.69 -7.53 5.16
C VAL A 99 32.68 -6.03 4.97
N PHE A 100 32.52 -5.30 6.08
CA PHE A 100 32.44 -3.84 6.06
C PHE A 100 33.83 -3.22 5.84
N ALA A 101 34.83 -3.71 6.59
CA ALA A 101 36.20 -3.28 6.52
C ALA A 101 37.14 -4.41 6.97
N ASP A 102 38.41 -4.36 6.55
CA ASP A 102 39.44 -5.29 7.04
C ASP A 102 39.68 -5.07 8.54
N THR A 103 39.63 -3.84 8.98
CA THR A 103 39.73 -3.42 10.38
C THR A 103 38.62 -2.42 10.70
N LEU A 104 37.73 -2.75 11.64
CA LEU A 104 36.58 -1.91 11.98
C LEU A 104 36.96 -0.58 12.65
N GLU A 105 38.17 -0.45 13.16
CA GLU A 105 38.73 0.82 13.69
C GLU A 105 38.89 1.88 12.59
N ASN A 106 39.08 1.45 11.33
CA ASN A 106 39.20 2.33 10.18
C ASN A 106 37.87 2.66 9.52
N LEU A 107 36.76 2.19 10.09
CA LEU A 107 35.42 2.43 9.60
C LEU A 107 34.74 3.50 10.45
N THR A 108 34.14 4.46 9.79
CA THR A 108 33.28 5.49 10.39
C THR A 108 31.89 5.42 9.74
N ILE A 109 30.83 5.38 10.54
CA ILE A 109 29.48 5.58 10.02
C ILE A 109 29.31 7.07 9.77
N ASP A 110 28.98 7.42 8.53
CA ASP A 110 28.76 8.80 8.12
C ASP A 110 27.33 9.24 8.43
N LYS A 111 26.34 8.40 8.05
CA LYS A 111 24.92 8.62 8.24
C LYS A 111 24.17 7.29 8.32
N VAL A 112 23.02 7.30 9.00
CA VAL A 112 22.03 6.24 8.91
C VAL A 112 20.69 6.87 8.61
N ILE A 113 20.03 6.43 7.54
CA ILE A 113 18.86 7.09 6.99
C ILE A 113 17.71 6.10 6.88
N LEU A 114 16.55 6.46 7.41
CA LEU A 114 15.29 5.80 7.14
C LEU A 114 14.71 6.35 5.83
N SER A 115 14.50 5.48 4.85
CA SER A 115 14.05 5.83 3.50
C SER A 115 12.79 5.01 3.17
N ILE A 116 11.61 5.65 3.20
CA ILE A 116 10.31 5.00 2.95
C ILE A 116 9.59 5.77 1.85
N PRO A 117 9.51 5.24 0.61
CA PRO A 117 8.85 5.93 -0.49
C PRO A 117 7.32 5.94 -0.32
N TYR A 118 6.72 7.07 -0.67
CA TYR A 118 5.30 7.17 -0.94
C TYR A 118 4.97 6.55 -2.31
N PHE A 119 3.72 6.14 -2.51
CA PHE A 119 3.22 5.95 -3.86
C PHE A 119 3.09 7.32 -4.52
N SER A 120 3.67 7.46 -5.69
CA SER A 120 3.67 8.72 -6.45
C SER A 120 3.71 8.45 -7.95
N ASN A 121 3.12 9.36 -8.70
CA ASN A 121 3.14 9.37 -10.16
C ASN A 121 4.07 10.49 -10.64
N GLU A 122 4.97 10.16 -11.54
CA GLU A 122 5.79 11.14 -12.25
C GLU A 122 4.91 11.92 -13.22
N ILE A 123 4.92 13.26 -13.15
CA ILE A 123 4.16 14.14 -14.03
C ILE A 123 5.03 14.60 -15.19
N GLU A 124 6.20 15.14 -14.88
CA GLU A 124 7.18 15.61 -15.88
C GLU A 124 8.57 15.68 -15.30
N THR A 125 9.59 15.62 -16.15
CA THR A 125 10.97 15.93 -15.78
C THR A 125 11.38 17.22 -16.50
N LEU A 126 11.78 18.21 -15.70
CA LEU A 126 12.19 19.52 -16.18
C LEU A 126 13.57 19.47 -16.85
N GLU A 127 13.93 20.51 -17.60
CA GLU A 127 15.27 20.65 -18.21
C GLU A 127 16.41 20.67 -17.17
N SER A 128 16.11 21.07 -15.93
CA SER A 128 17.04 21.01 -14.79
C SER A 128 17.34 19.58 -14.31
N GLY A 129 16.62 18.59 -14.82
CA GLY A 129 16.63 17.22 -14.35
C GLY A 129 15.79 17.00 -13.07
N GLU A 130 15.08 17.99 -12.59
CA GLU A 130 14.11 17.86 -11.50
C GLU A 130 12.86 17.16 -12.01
N THR A 131 12.37 16.17 -11.26
CA THR A 131 11.13 15.47 -11.57
C THR A 131 10.01 15.94 -10.66
N ILE A 132 8.90 16.33 -11.28
CA ILE A 132 7.67 16.74 -10.60
C ILE A 132 6.80 15.51 -10.37
N TYR A 133 6.34 15.32 -9.15
CA TYR A 133 5.51 14.19 -8.74
C TYR A 133 4.16 14.64 -8.20
N GLU A 134 3.18 13.75 -8.36
CA GLU A 134 1.93 13.77 -7.62
C GLU A 134 1.88 12.57 -6.69
N LEU A 135 1.53 12.82 -5.40
CA LEU A 135 1.39 11.73 -4.43
C LEU A 135 0.09 11.00 -4.66
N ASP A 136 0.17 9.67 -4.59
CA ASP A 136 -0.97 8.75 -4.66
C ASP A 136 -1.20 8.08 -3.30
N SER A 137 -2.43 7.59 -3.11
CA SER A 137 -2.80 6.74 -1.95
C SER A 137 -2.57 7.40 -0.58
N ILE A 138 -2.84 8.71 -0.50
CA ILE A 138 -2.86 9.47 0.76
C ILE A 138 -4.28 9.93 1.05
N ILE A 139 -4.76 9.59 2.24
CA ILE A 139 -6.08 9.94 2.75
C ILE A 139 -5.91 10.93 3.88
N GLY A 140 -6.67 12.02 3.87
CA GLY A 140 -6.61 13.02 4.92
C GLY A 140 -7.25 14.34 4.54
N ASN A 141 -7.40 15.23 5.51
CA ASN A 141 -7.85 16.59 5.27
C ASN A 141 -6.68 17.45 4.80
N LYS A 142 -6.90 18.23 3.76
CA LYS A 142 -5.94 19.22 3.29
C LYS A 142 -6.27 20.55 3.93
N GLU A 143 -5.32 21.13 4.67
CA GLU A 143 -5.40 22.52 5.06
C GLU A 143 -5.25 23.40 3.81
N ASN A 144 -6.13 24.39 3.65
CA ASN A 144 -6.05 25.41 2.60
C ASN A 144 -5.86 24.87 1.17
N ASN A 145 -6.49 23.76 0.82
CA ASN A 145 -6.49 23.10 -0.50
C ASN A 145 -5.13 22.55 -1.00
N SER A 146 -4.07 22.56 -0.21
CA SER A 146 -2.77 22.11 -0.70
C SER A 146 -1.96 21.21 0.25
N ASN A 147 -2.07 21.39 1.56
CA ASN A 147 -1.24 20.65 2.51
C ASN A 147 -2.08 19.80 3.46
N TYR A 148 -1.64 18.57 3.67
CA TYR A 148 -2.18 17.70 4.73
C TYR A 148 -1.72 18.20 6.10
N ASN A 149 -2.51 17.91 7.15
CA ASN A 149 -2.05 18.10 8.51
C ASN A 149 -0.94 17.10 8.85
N SER A 150 -0.03 17.49 9.73
CA SER A 150 1.10 16.66 10.13
C SER A 150 0.70 15.53 11.08
N ILE A 151 1.56 14.53 11.15
CA ILE A 151 1.54 13.45 12.14
C ILE A 151 2.91 13.31 12.78
N ASN A 152 2.97 12.70 13.96
CA ASN A 152 4.23 12.30 14.60
C ASN A 152 4.38 10.80 14.52
N ILE A 153 5.59 10.32 14.22
CA ILE A 153 5.93 8.91 14.15
C ILE A 153 7.10 8.63 15.08
N SER A 154 6.93 7.66 15.97
CA SER A 154 8.02 7.11 16.77
C SER A 154 8.40 5.73 16.21
N VAL A 155 9.69 5.55 15.91
CA VAL A 155 10.25 4.28 15.41
C VAL A 155 10.99 3.57 16.54
N PHE A 156 10.55 2.37 16.86
CA PHE A 156 11.14 1.56 17.94
C PHE A 156 11.82 0.31 17.37
N GLU A 157 12.91 -0.14 17.98
CA GLU A 157 13.30 -1.53 17.89
C GLU A 157 12.22 -2.39 18.52
N SER A 158 11.71 -3.37 17.80
CA SER A 158 10.74 -4.32 18.32
C SER A 158 11.43 -5.56 18.87
N ASN A 159 10.98 -6.04 20.03
CA ASN A 159 11.38 -7.33 20.59
C ASN A 159 10.38 -8.45 20.30
N TYR A 160 9.30 -8.14 19.59
CA TYR A 160 8.32 -9.15 19.19
C TYR A 160 8.82 -9.94 17.98
N PHE A 161 8.86 -11.27 18.11
CA PHE A 161 9.27 -12.16 17.02
C PHE A 161 8.07 -12.50 16.14
N ILE A 162 8.03 -11.96 14.93
CA ILE A 162 7.00 -12.29 13.94
C ILE A 162 7.30 -13.65 13.35
N ARG A 163 6.41 -14.63 13.59
CA ARG A 163 6.56 -16.02 13.13
C ARG A 163 5.97 -16.21 11.75
N ASP A 164 6.58 -17.08 10.94
CA ASP A 164 6.04 -17.53 9.66
C ASP A 164 4.93 -18.55 9.86
N TYR A 165 5.08 -19.43 10.85
CA TYR A 165 4.19 -20.56 11.08
C TYR A 165 3.60 -20.54 12.49
N ASP A 166 2.36 -21.02 12.58
CA ASP A 166 1.64 -21.18 13.84
C ASP A 166 2.13 -22.44 14.57
N PRO A 167 2.82 -22.31 15.73
CA PRO A 167 3.30 -23.46 16.49
C PRO A 167 2.20 -24.24 17.18
N SER A 168 0.98 -23.72 17.26
CA SER A 168 -0.20 -24.35 17.88
C SER A 168 -1.08 -25.10 16.87
N ALA A 169 -0.79 -24.97 15.57
CA ALA A 169 -1.56 -25.64 14.55
C ALA A 169 -1.35 -27.16 14.59
N ASN A 170 -2.43 -27.91 14.34
CA ASN A 170 -2.38 -29.37 14.29
C ASN A 170 -1.65 -29.90 13.04
N GLU A 171 -1.60 -29.09 11.98
CA GLU A 171 -0.93 -29.43 10.72
C GLU A 171 0.38 -28.65 10.59
N PRO A 172 1.42 -29.25 9.98
CA PRO A 172 2.68 -28.56 9.76
C PRO A 172 2.52 -27.45 8.71
N ASN A 173 3.33 -26.40 8.87
CA ASN A 173 3.42 -25.27 7.93
C ASN A 173 2.14 -24.43 7.76
N VAL A 174 1.24 -24.45 8.73
CA VAL A 174 0.14 -23.49 8.78
C VAL A 174 0.71 -22.10 9.07
N GLY A 175 0.44 -21.13 8.18
CA GLY A 175 0.91 -19.76 8.34
C GLY A 175 0.36 -19.11 9.61
N GLN A 176 1.24 -18.42 10.36
CA GLN A 176 0.81 -17.65 11.51
C GLN A 176 -0.07 -16.49 11.06
N LYS A 177 -1.24 -16.37 11.67
CA LYS A 177 -2.15 -15.24 11.44
C LYS A 177 -1.91 -14.17 12.49
N TYR A 178 -1.94 -12.93 12.04
CA TYR A 178 -1.89 -11.75 12.89
C TYR A 178 -3.04 -10.81 12.51
N TYR A 179 -3.55 -10.10 13.49
CA TYR A 179 -4.76 -9.31 13.35
C TYR A 179 -4.52 -7.84 13.66
N THR A 180 -5.40 -7.00 13.14
CA THR A 180 -5.34 -5.53 13.27
C THR A 180 -5.31 -5.04 14.72
N ASN A 181 -5.85 -5.78 15.65
CA ASN A 181 -5.94 -5.46 17.09
C ASN A 181 -4.72 -5.89 17.92
N LYS A 182 -3.54 -6.00 17.33
CA LYS A 182 -2.32 -6.49 18.00
C LYS A 182 -2.49 -7.89 18.60
N SER A 183 -3.05 -8.82 17.85
CA SER A 183 -3.26 -10.19 18.28
C SER A 183 -2.73 -11.19 17.24
N ASN A 184 -2.31 -12.38 17.71
CA ASN A 184 -1.94 -13.51 16.88
C ASN A 184 -3.01 -14.62 16.86
N GLY A 185 -4.22 -14.30 17.30
CA GLY A 185 -5.33 -15.22 17.44
C GLY A 185 -5.35 -15.98 18.77
N ASN A 186 -4.20 -16.24 19.37
CA ASN A 186 -4.07 -16.97 20.64
C ASN A 186 -3.70 -16.04 21.82
N SER A 187 -3.00 -14.95 21.55
CA SER A 187 -2.57 -13.98 22.54
C SER A 187 -2.46 -12.58 21.96
N ASN A 188 -2.49 -11.58 22.81
CA ASN A 188 -2.22 -10.19 22.44
C ASN A 188 -0.71 -9.95 22.38
N ILE A 189 -0.28 -9.12 21.44
CA ILE A 189 1.06 -8.57 21.34
C ILE A 189 1.11 -7.33 22.22
N SER A 190 1.99 -7.33 23.21
CA SER A 190 2.07 -6.22 24.16
C SER A 190 2.84 -5.03 23.58
N ASP A 191 2.49 -3.85 24.02
CA ASP A 191 3.24 -2.63 23.64
C ASP A 191 4.69 -2.68 24.16
N LEU A 192 4.97 -3.36 25.28
CA LEU A 192 6.34 -3.56 25.79
C LEU A 192 7.19 -4.41 24.85
N GLU A 193 6.58 -5.38 24.15
CA GLU A 193 7.31 -6.17 23.15
C GLU A 193 7.55 -5.38 21.88
N LEU A 194 6.60 -4.52 21.49
CA LEU A 194 6.72 -3.69 20.30
C LEU A 194 7.67 -2.49 20.50
N GLN A 195 7.69 -1.90 21.70
CA GLN A 195 8.42 -0.66 22.01
C GLN A 195 9.63 -0.94 22.91
N LYS A 196 10.58 -1.73 22.40
CA LYS A 196 11.79 -2.10 23.18
C LYS A 196 12.72 -0.91 23.41
N GLU A 197 13.09 -0.20 22.34
CA GLU A 197 14.00 0.93 22.35
C GLU A 197 13.57 1.95 21.31
N LEU A 198 13.46 3.22 21.70
CA LEU A 198 13.15 4.32 20.78
C LEU A 198 14.40 4.66 19.97
N LEU A 199 14.29 4.57 18.65
CA LEU A 199 15.39 4.80 17.72
C LEU A 199 15.31 6.15 17.03
N LEU A 200 14.07 6.61 16.72
CA LEU A 200 13.83 7.83 15.97
C LEU A 200 12.47 8.41 16.32
N GLU A 201 12.40 9.72 16.46
CA GLU A 201 11.17 10.49 16.52
C GLU A 201 11.08 11.41 15.30
N ILE A 202 10.01 11.31 14.56
CA ILE A 202 9.71 12.16 13.41
C ILE A 202 8.52 13.02 13.81
N ASN A 203 8.77 14.30 14.06
CA ASN A 203 7.75 15.25 14.45
C ASN A 203 7.30 16.07 13.25
N ASP A 204 6.05 16.50 13.24
CA ASP A 204 5.46 17.34 12.21
C ASP A 204 5.65 16.79 10.78
N LEU A 205 5.56 15.47 10.62
CA LEU A 205 5.63 14.84 9.31
C LEU A 205 4.37 15.15 8.51
N TYR A 206 4.54 15.63 7.31
CA TYR A 206 3.48 15.77 6.30
C TYR A 206 3.97 15.21 4.96
N PRO A 207 3.06 14.65 4.13
CA PRO A 207 3.44 14.10 2.84
C PRO A 207 3.90 15.21 1.91
N ASN A 208 5.10 15.05 1.36
CA ASN A 208 5.70 16.03 0.44
C ASN A 208 5.88 15.38 -0.93
N PRO A 209 5.31 15.96 -2.02
CA PRO A 209 5.48 15.46 -3.38
C PRO A 209 6.85 15.77 -4.01
N SER A 210 7.70 16.57 -3.34
CA SER A 210 9.00 16.91 -3.88
C SER A 210 9.93 15.71 -3.92
N GLU A 211 10.75 15.62 -4.97
CA GLU A 211 11.87 14.69 -5.00
C GLU A 211 12.87 14.96 -3.87
N ILE A 212 13.59 13.92 -3.45
CA ILE A 212 14.72 14.08 -2.54
C ILE A 212 16.00 14.24 -3.36
N GLN A 213 16.68 15.36 -3.22
CA GLN A 213 17.96 15.61 -3.88
C GLN A 213 19.10 15.24 -2.95
N ILE A 214 19.89 14.26 -3.35
CA ILE A 214 21.13 13.88 -2.66
C ILE A 214 22.26 14.74 -3.22
N ARG A 215 22.92 15.47 -2.34
CA ARG A 215 23.97 16.40 -2.73
C ARG A 215 25.33 15.96 -2.24
N ASP A 216 26.33 16.21 -3.06
CA ASP A 216 27.73 16.07 -2.67
C ASP A 216 28.08 17.11 -1.61
N GLN A 217 28.77 16.68 -0.55
CA GLN A 217 29.09 17.55 0.60
C GLN A 217 30.20 18.58 0.29
N GLU A 218 31.03 18.31 -0.70
CA GLU A 218 32.18 19.15 -1.00
C GLU A 218 31.83 20.30 -1.96
N ASN A 219 30.95 20.04 -2.92
CA ASN A 219 30.66 20.98 -4.00
C ASN A 219 29.17 21.31 -4.18
N ASP A 220 28.30 20.77 -3.31
CA ASP A 220 26.84 20.95 -3.33
C ASP A 220 26.15 20.51 -4.67
N SER A 221 26.86 19.75 -5.51
CA SER A 221 26.26 19.23 -6.72
C SER A 221 25.27 18.09 -6.41
N ILE A 222 24.17 18.02 -7.17
CA ILE A 222 23.22 16.92 -7.05
C ILE A 222 23.85 15.67 -7.65
N ILE A 223 24.03 14.63 -6.84
CA ILE A 223 24.64 13.34 -7.23
C ILE A 223 23.61 12.23 -7.42
N ASP A 224 22.43 12.37 -6.81
CA ASP A 224 21.32 11.42 -6.95
C ASP A 224 19.99 12.11 -6.70
N ARG A 225 18.89 11.55 -7.21
CA ARG A 225 17.52 12.00 -7.02
C ARG A 225 16.64 10.81 -6.68
N LYS A 226 15.85 10.91 -5.61
CA LYS A 226 14.90 9.87 -5.21
C LYS A 226 13.48 10.40 -5.28
N SER A 227 12.53 9.54 -5.63
CA SER A 227 11.11 9.86 -5.59
C SER A 227 10.64 10.29 -4.20
N PRO A 228 9.49 10.98 -4.08
CA PRO A 228 8.94 11.44 -2.80
C PRO A 228 8.91 10.33 -1.74
N ARG A 229 9.43 10.62 -0.56
CA ARG A 229 9.57 9.64 0.53
C ARG A 229 9.74 10.27 1.90
N ILE A 230 9.52 9.50 2.94
CA ILE A 230 10.04 9.78 4.26
C ILE A 230 11.54 9.51 4.18
N TYR A 231 12.35 10.54 4.42
CA TYR A 231 13.81 10.46 4.32
C TYR A 231 14.43 11.20 5.51
N VAL A 232 14.72 10.47 6.58
CA VAL A 232 15.10 11.02 7.88
C VAL A 232 16.32 10.30 8.42
N GLU A 233 17.29 11.07 8.95
CA GLU A 233 18.50 10.56 9.54
C GLU A 233 18.25 10.12 11.00
N PHE A 234 18.87 9.02 11.41
CA PHE A 234 18.93 8.59 12.80
C PHE A 234 20.06 9.33 13.51
N ASP A 235 19.78 9.90 14.68
CA ASP A 235 20.76 10.64 15.46
C ASP A 235 21.78 9.73 16.16
N ASN A 236 21.35 8.55 16.62
CA ASN A 236 22.19 7.62 17.36
C ASN A 236 22.94 6.66 16.43
N LEU A 237 24.05 7.13 15.85
CA LEU A 237 24.90 6.31 14.95
C LEU A 237 25.59 5.16 15.70
N GLU A 238 25.89 5.32 17.00
CA GLU A 238 26.54 4.29 17.82
C GLU A 238 25.65 3.06 18.02
N TYR A 239 24.34 3.25 18.11
CA TYR A 239 23.39 2.14 18.10
C TYR A 239 23.58 1.26 16.85
N TRP A 240 23.64 1.87 15.67
CA TRP A 240 23.80 1.14 14.40
C TRP A 240 25.19 0.52 14.24
N ARG A 241 26.23 1.19 14.79
CA ARG A 241 27.58 0.64 14.85
C ARG A 241 27.57 -0.67 15.62
N THR A 242 27.11 -0.64 16.84
CA THR A 242 27.09 -1.83 17.73
C THR A 242 26.13 -2.90 17.22
N LYS A 243 24.98 -2.48 16.67
CA LYS A 243 23.94 -3.39 16.23
C LYS A 243 24.27 -4.10 14.91
N ILE A 244 24.98 -3.45 14.00
CA ILE A 244 25.22 -3.98 12.65
C ILE A 244 26.72 -4.11 12.33
N ILE A 245 27.48 -3.03 12.42
CA ILE A 245 28.87 -3.03 11.92
C ILE A 245 29.77 -3.95 12.75
N GLU A 246 29.67 -3.91 14.07
CA GLU A 246 30.45 -4.74 15.00
C GLU A 246 30.04 -6.23 15.00
N LYS A 247 28.98 -6.55 14.24
CA LYS A 247 28.55 -7.94 14.00
C LYS A 247 29.18 -8.54 12.73
N GLN A 248 30.16 -7.88 12.14
CA GLN A 248 30.94 -8.44 11.04
C GLN A 248 31.58 -9.76 11.46
N GLY A 249 31.31 -10.83 10.70
CA GLY A 249 31.83 -12.18 10.97
C GLY A 249 31.12 -12.96 12.08
N GLU A 250 30.15 -12.34 12.77
CA GLU A 250 29.37 -12.98 13.82
C GLU A 250 28.14 -13.71 13.27
N GLN A 251 27.58 -14.61 14.09
CA GLN A 251 26.45 -15.45 13.68
C GLN A 251 25.17 -14.66 13.40
N GLU A 252 25.02 -13.48 14.00
CA GLU A 252 23.85 -12.61 13.89
C GLU A 252 23.60 -12.15 12.47
N LEU A 253 24.65 -11.95 11.67
CA LEU A 253 24.56 -11.55 10.27
C LEU A 253 24.78 -12.70 9.27
N ALA A 254 24.87 -13.96 9.74
CA ALA A 254 25.20 -15.10 8.89
C ALA A 254 24.06 -15.49 7.94
N ASN A 255 22.81 -15.38 8.35
CA ASN A 255 21.62 -15.71 7.57
C ASN A 255 20.37 -15.04 8.15
N ILE A 256 19.25 -15.13 7.41
CA ILE A 256 18.00 -14.46 7.78
C ILE A 256 17.43 -14.94 9.13
N ASN A 257 17.54 -16.22 9.45
CA ASN A 257 16.98 -16.76 10.69
C ASN A 257 17.75 -16.23 11.91
N ASN A 258 19.08 -16.21 11.82
CA ASN A 258 19.93 -15.65 12.86
C ASN A 258 19.68 -14.15 13.01
N PHE A 259 19.57 -13.43 11.89
CA PHE A 259 19.28 -12.01 11.90
C PHE A 259 17.93 -11.71 12.56
N ASN A 260 16.85 -12.40 12.16
CA ASN A 260 15.53 -12.19 12.74
C ASN A 260 15.43 -12.57 14.23
N ASN A 261 16.27 -13.48 14.71
CA ASN A 261 16.37 -13.78 16.14
C ASN A 261 17.08 -12.67 16.91
N TYR A 262 18.07 -12.03 16.30
CA TYR A 262 18.88 -10.99 16.86
C TYR A 262 18.22 -9.61 16.77
N PHE A 263 17.74 -9.23 15.57
CA PHE A 263 17.05 -7.98 15.30
C PHE A 263 15.64 -8.30 14.79
N ARG A 264 14.68 -8.33 15.71
CA ARG A 264 13.34 -8.85 15.44
C ARG A 264 12.48 -7.97 14.59
N GLY A 265 12.82 -6.68 14.45
CA GLY A 265 12.16 -5.76 13.55
C GLY A 265 12.05 -4.34 14.08
N LEU A 266 11.32 -3.52 13.35
CA LEU A 266 10.98 -2.15 13.71
C LEU A 266 9.47 -1.99 13.85
N TYR A 267 9.05 -1.25 14.85
CA TYR A 267 7.68 -0.84 15.06
C TYR A 267 7.53 0.66 14.83
N PHE A 268 6.62 1.00 13.95
CA PHE A 268 6.27 2.37 13.60
C PHE A 268 4.96 2.73 14.28
N LYS A 269 5.05 3.54 15.32
CA LYS A 269 3.94 4.01 16.13
C LYS A 269 3.56 5.42 15.72
N VAL A 270 2.28 5.65 15.48
CA VAL A 270 1.77 6.99 15.21
C VAL A 270 1.34 7.65 16.51
N THR A 271 1.89 8.83 16.77
CA THR A 271 1.52 9.69 17.89
C THR A 271 1.16 11.04 17.30
N SER A 272 -0.05 11.51 17.50
CA SER A 272 -0.47 12.81 17.01
C SER A 272 -1.27 13.51 18.09
N ASP A 273 -1.03 14.80 18.23
CA ASP A 273 -1.75 15.66 19.18
C ASP A 273 -3.14 16.07 18.63
N SER A 274 -3.38 15.81 17.33
CA SER A 274 -4.67 16.09 16.69
C SER A 274 -5.22 14.86 15.97
N ASP A 275 -6.53 14.70 15.99
CA ASP A 275 -7.24 13.66 15.24
C ASP A 275 -7.26 13.93 13.72
N GLN A 276 -6.60 14.98 13.25
CA GLN A 276 -6.72 15.49 11.89
C GLN A 276 -5.41 15.38 11.08
N GLY A 277 -4.78 14.24 11.07
CA GLY A 277 -3.60 14.02 10.27
C GLY A 277 -3.92 13.49 8.86
N PHE A 278 -3.10 12.58 8.43
CA PHE A 278 -3.27 11.82 7.18
C PHE A 278 -2.96 10.35 7.41
N ILE A 279 -3.41 9.50 6.51
CA ILE A 279 -2.97 8.10 6.38
C ILE A 279 -2.29 7.96 5.03
N ALA A 280 -1.05 7.49 5.03
CA ALA A 280 -0.32 7.14 3.83
C ALA A 280 -0.27 5.62 3.65
N THR A 281 -0.52 5.20 2.42
CA THR A 281 -0.16 3.85 1.98
C THR A 281 1.30 3.87 1.57
N ILE A 282 2.10 2.96 2.12
CA ILE A 282 3.53 2.88 1.85
C ILE A 282 3.93 1.54 1.24
N ASN A 283 4.90 1.60 0.32
CA ASN A 283 5.49 0.43 -0.30
C ASN A 283 6.71 -0.03 0.50
N THR A 284 6.50 -0.91 1.46
CA THR A 284 7.58 -1.43 2.31
C THR A 284 8.63 -2.25 1.56
N ASN A 285 8.33 -2.73 0.35
CA ASN A 285 9.29 -3.49 -0.45
C ASN A 285 10.40 -2.61 -1.06
N GLN A 286 10.17 -1.29 -1.12
CA GLN A 286 11.13 -0.29 -1.59
C GLN A 286 11.65 0.59 -0.46
N ALA A 287 11.29 0.25 0.78
CA ALA A 287 11.72 0.96 1.97
C ALA A 287 12.94 0.27 2.58
N ASP A 288 13.88 1.06 3.05
CA ASP A 288 15.11 0.56 3.67
C ASP A 288 15.67 1.50 4.75
N ILE A 289 16.65 0.99 5.47
CA ILE A 289 17.57 1.78 6.26
C ILE A 289 18.91 1.73 5.54
N GLU A 290 19.41 2.90 5.15
CA GLU A 290 20.69 3.08 4.49
C GLU A 290 21.76 3.39 5.54
N ILE A 291 22.70 2.47 5.80
CA ILE A 291 23.87 2.72 6.63
C ILE A 291 25.00 3.13 5.69
N GLN A 292 25.28 4.41 5.66
CA GLN A 292 26.37 5.03 4.87
C GLN A 292 27.61 5.13 5.73
N TYR A 293 28.74 4.61 5.25
CA TYR A 293 29.99 4.56 6.01
C TYR A 293 31.20 4.75 5.13
N SER A 294 32.26 5.25 5.73
CA SER A 294 33.56 5.47 5.11
C SER A 294 34.58 4.52 5.69
N VAL A 295 35.45 3.96 4.84
CA VAL A 295 36.54 3.08 5.23
C VAL A 295 37.87 3.70 4.79
N LYS A 296 38.78 3.90 5.73
CA LYS A 296 40.16 4.33 5.46
C LYS A 296 41.01 3.12 5.13
N SER A 297 41.77 3.22 4.03
CA SER A 297 42.76 2.24 3.59
C SER A 297 44.15 2.85 3.64
N ASN A 298 45.16 2.03 3.85
CA ASN A 298 46.58 2.44 3.91
C ASN A 298 46.85 3.57 4.92
N VAL A 299 46.22 3.49 6.08
CA VAL A 299 46.28 4.52 7.14
C VAL A 299 47.73 4.84 7.51
N GLY A 300 48.08 6.12 7.50
CA GLY A 300 49.41 6.61 7.82
C GLY A 300 50.45 6.49 6.69
N SER A 301 50.05 6.09 5.50
CA SER A 301 50.91 6.05 4.30
C SER A 301 50.62 7.22 3.35
N ALA A 302 51.51 7.41 2.36
CA ALA A 302 51.30 8.41 1.32
C ALA A 302 50.11 8.07 0.39
N ASP A 303 49.66 6.82 0.38
CA ASP A 303 48.56 6.29 -0.42
C ASP A 303 47.27 6.12 0.42
N GLU A 304 47.11 6.84 1.52
CA GLU A 304 45.88 6.83 2.31
C GLU A 304 44.70 7.26 1.46
N SER A 305 43.64 6.47 1.51
CA SER A 305 42.42 6.72 0.75
C SER A 305 41.17 6.43 1.59
N VAL A 306 40.07 7.11 1.27
CA VAL A 306 38.77 6.93 1.89
C VAL A 306 37.78 6.39 0.85
N THR A 307 37.15 5.27 1.17
CA THR A 307 36.12 4.67 0.30
C THR A 307 34.77 4.79 1.00
N LYS A 308 33.79 5.44 0.35
CA LYS A 308 32.40 5.53 0.82
C LYS A 308 31.63 4.30 0.37
N LYS A 309 30.85 3.71 1.27
CA LYS A 309 30.02 2.52 1.04
C LYS A 309 28.67 2.66 1.69
N THR A 310 27.71 1.86 1.23
CA THR A 310 26.36 1.78 1.83
C THR A 310 25.98 0.34 2.07
N TYR A 311 25.37 0.08 3.23
CA TYR A 311 24.76 -1.20 3.56
C TYR A 311 23.29 -0.99 3.89
N ASN A 312 22.39 -1.76 3.24
CA ASN A 312 20.95 -1.55 3.38
C ASN A 312 20.31 -2.68 4.19
N LEU A 313 19.36 -2.28 5.03
CA LEU A 313 18.43 -3.15 5.71
C LEU A 313 17.02 -2.88 5.15
N ASN A 314 16.52 -3.79 4.30
CA ASN A 314 15.23 -3.60 3.61
C ASN A 314 14.04 -3.91 4.53
N LEU A 315 12.97 -3.12 4.46
CA LEU A 315 11.73 -3.32 5.22
C LEU A 315 10.81 -4.37 4.55
N SER A 316 11.39 -5.29 3.81
CA SER A 316 10.68 -6.31 3.01
C SER A 316 10.43 -7.64 3.74
N GLY A 317 10.69 -7.70 5.05
CA GLY A 317 10.39 -8.86 5.89
C GLY A 317 8.90 -9.03 6.18
N ASN A 318 8.58 -9.99 7.06
CA ASN A 318 7.21 -10.15 7.55
C ASN A 318 6.74 -8.90 8.25
N LYS A 319 5.49 -8.52 8.00
CA LYS A 319 4.89 -7.30 8.54
C LYS A 319 3.47 -7.53 9.03
N ILE A 320 3.04 -6.70 9.96
CA ILE A 320 1.69 -6.69 10.50
C ILE A 320 1.22 -5.25 10.56
N ASN A 321 0.05 -4.96 10.00
CA ASN A 321 -0.60 -3.67 10.18
C ASN A 321 -1.49 -3.73 11.43
N PHE A 322 -1.42 -2.72 12.26
CA PHE A 322 -2.28 -2.54 13.42
C PHE A 322 -3.19 -1.35 13.23
N TYR A 323 -4.45 -1.52 13.62
CA TYR A 323 -5.44 -0.45 13.55
C TYR A 323 -6.03 -0.25 14.94
N ASN A 324 -5.90 0.96 15.45
CA ASN A 324 -6.54 1.40 16.67
C ASN A 324 -7.63 2.43 16.32
N ASN A 325 -8.69 1.91 15.71
CA ASN A 325 -9.74 2.74 15.15
C ASN A 325 -10.86 2.96 16.17
N ALA A 326 -11.29 4.22 16.29
CA ALA A 326 -12.51 4.59 17.03
C ALA A 326 -13.61 4.92 16.01
N LEU A 327 -14.17 3.89 15.40
CA LEU A 327 -15.14 4.04 14.32
C LEU A 327 -16.56 4.13 14.83
N ASN A 328 -17.26 5.14 14.35
CA ASN A 328 -18.71 5.30 14.49
C ASN A 328 -19.37 4.85 13.19
N ILE A 329 -19.58 3.54 13.04
CA ILE A 329 -20.26 2.99 11.87
C ILE A 329 -21.75 3.31 12.01
N PRO A 330 -22.35 4.08 11.08
CA PRO A 330 -23.76 4.39 11.13
C PRO A 330 -24.60 3.10 11.09
N ASP A 331 -25.58 3.00 11.98
CA ASP A 331 -26.59 1.95 11.93
C ASP A 331 -27.63 2.38 10.87
N ASN A 332 -27.44 1.89 9.66
CA ASN A 332 -28.22 2.35 8.52
C ASN A 332 -29.53 1.58 8.43
N ASP A 333 -30.63 2.31 8.50
CA ASP A 333 -31.95 1.79 8.22
C ASP A 333 -32.16 1.56 6.72
N ASN A 334 -32.44 0.30 6.40
CA ASN A 334 -33.16 -0.24 5.23
C ASN A 334 -32.76 0.17 3.79
N ASN A 335 -32.17 1.33 3.53
CA ASN A 335 -31.91 1.77 2.15
C ASN A 335 -30.48 2.25 1.88
N THR A 336 -29.64 2.32 2.91
CA THR A 336 -28.26 2.76 2.78
C THR A 336 -27.30 1.76 3.43
N MET A 337 -26.10 1.65 2.89
CA MET A 337 -25.00 0.88 3.47
C MET A 337 -23.80 1.78 3.65
N SER A 338 -23.18 1.71 4.80
CA SER A 338 -21.91 2.36 5.07
C SER A 338 -20.79 1.35 5.01
N ILE A 339 -19.87 1.53 4.07
CA ILE A 339 -18.73 0.63 3.87
C ILE A 339 -17.45 1.39 4.17
N SER A 340 -16.68 0.88 5.10
CA SER A 340 -15.41 1.46 5.50
C SER A 340 -14.30 0.42 5.43
N GLY A 341 -13.15 0.81 4.88
CA GLY A 341 -11.96 -0.04 4.80
C GLY A 341 -11.35 -0.34 6.17
N THR A 342 -10.15 -0.93 6.15
CA THR A 342 -9.43 -1.42 7.34
C THR A 342 -10.19 -2.57 8.05
N ASP A 343 -10.45 -2.45 9.34
CA ASP A 343 -11.37 -3.31 10.11
C ASP A 343 -12.71 -2.63 10.36
N GLY A 344 -13.17 -1.80 9.43
CA GLY A 344 -14.34 -0.95 9.56
C GLY A 344 -15.66 -1.69 9.42
N SER A 345 -16.19 -1.79 8.20
CA SER A 345 -17.51 -2.37 7.95
C SER A 345 -17.65 -3.00 6.58
N ILE A 346 -18.59 -3.93 6.49
CA ILE A 346 -19.06 -4.50 5.22
C ILE A 346 -20.54 -4.27 5.05
N GLY A 347 -20.97 -4.11 3.79
CA GLY A 347 -22.36 -4.10 3.42
C GLY A 347 -22.86 -5.52 3.13
N VAL A 348 -24.04 -5.86 3.63
CA VAL A 348 -24.73 -7.12 3.33
C VAL A 348 -26.03 -6.80 2.63
N LEU A 349 -26.24 -7.43 1.47
CA LEU A 349 -27.50 -7.40 0.74
C LEU A 349 -28.22 -8.74 0.93
N GLU A 350 -29.41 -8.69 1.51
CA GLU A 350 -30.30 -9.86 1.62
C GLU A 350 -31.27 -9.81 0.44
N LEU A 351 -31.05 -10.71 -0.53
CA LEU A 351 -31.92 -10.90 -1.67
C LEU A 351 -32.98 -11.96 -1.32
N PHE A 352 -34.20 -11.80 -1.86
CA PHE A 352 -35.28 -12.75 -1.67
C PHE A 352 -35.64 -13.00 -0.19
N SER A 353 -35.70 -11.92 0.61
CA SER A 353 -36.23 -12.01 1.98
C SER A 353 -37.66 -12.56 1.92
N ASP A 354 -38.03 -13.43 2.88
CA ASP A 354 -39.28 -14.23 2.89
C ASP A 354 -40.58 -13.41 2.85
N GLU A 355 -40.52 -12.08 2.90
CA GLU A 355 -41.65 -11.21 2.71
C GLU A 355 -41.81 -10.86 1.23
N MET A 356 -42.65 -11.60 0.51
CA MET A 356 -43.20 -11.11 -0.75
C MET A 356 -44.06 -9.88 -0.44
N ILE A 357 -43.79 -8.77 -1.11
CA ILE A 357 -44.74 -7.66 -1.11
C ILE A 357 -45.89 -8.11 -1.99
N GLU A 358 -46.99 -8.56 -1.38
CA GLU A 358 -48.28 -8.59 -2.03
C GLU A 358 -48.78 -7.14 -2.13
N HIS A 359 -48.27 -6.38 -3.09
CA HIS A 359 -48.97 -5.19 -3.55
C HIS A 359 -49.77 -5.56 -4.79
N PRO A 360 -51.09 -5.22 -4.81
CA PRO A 360 -51.84 -5.27 -6.03
C PRO A 360 -51.11 -4.36 -7.03
N PHE A 361 -51.02 -4.81 -8.27
CA PHE A 361 -50.43 -4.10 -9.40
C PHE A 361 -50.89 -2.63 -9.38
N ASP A 362 -49.94 -1.71 -9.24
CA ASP A 362 -50.19 -0.32 -9.58
C ASP A 362 -50.16 -0.22 -11.10
N ASP A 363 -51.34 -0.14 -11.72
CA ASP A 363 -51.55 -0.04 -13.16
C ASP A 363 -50.97 1.26 -13.75
N ASN A 364 -50.28 2.09 -12.94
CA ASN A 364 -49.71 3.38 -13.36
C ASN A 364 -48.20 3.37 -13.60
N LEU A 365 -47.53 2.21 -13.60
CA LEU A 365 -46.15 2.14 -14.05
C LEU A 365 -46.09 2.31 -15.57
N PRO A 366 -45.27 3.22 -16.12
CA PRO A 366 -45.13 3.34 -17.57
C PRO A 366 -44.66 2.04 -18.15
N ASP A 367 -45.35 1.59 -19.17
CA ASP A 367 -44.97 0.45 -20.00
C ASP A 367 -43.55 0.70 -20.51
N ILE A 368 -42.59 -0.06 -20.00
CA ILE A 368 -41.23 -0.10 -20.55
C ILE A 368 -41.30 -1.15 -21.65
N SER A 369 -41.84 -0.74 -22.83
CA SER A 369 -41.74 -1.48 -24.08
C SER A 369 -40.41 -1.19 -24.76
#